data_b03484680d132c8b3725c5930effe6e3
#
_entry.id   b03484680d132c8b3725c5930effe6e3
#
_cell.length_a   1.000
_cell.length_b   1.000
_cell.length_c   1.000
_cell.angle_alpha   90.00
_cell.angle_beta   90.00
_cell.angle_gamma   90.00
#
_symmetry.space_group_name_H-M   'P 1'
#
loop_
_entity.id
_entity.type
_entity.pdbx_description
1 polymer ?
#
loop_
_entity_poly.entity_id
_entity_poly.type
_entity_poly.pdbx_seq_one_letter_code
_entity_poly.pdbx_strand_id
1 'polypeptide(L)'
;MPEPFLTADLVLRPAVASDIEAIISIESRGSISQFIRPWRHERHAAALENRSYAYLIAEVAGETVGFVIFQEVLSTDRSINLMRIAVTEPGQGNGTTLMRLAMRHAFIDLGAHRLWLDVFAENDRARHVYRGLGFVEEGTMRDAALKPDGFHSLVIMSMLEDEYRALPEAS
;
A
#
# COMPACT_ATOMS: atom_id res chain seq x y z
N MET A 1 -7.04 -34.78 -6.34
CA MET A 1 -5.92 -33.87 -6.16
C MET A 1 -6.44 -32.48 -6.47
N PRO A 2 -6.50 -31.56 -5.50
CA PRO A 2 -6.75 -30.19 -5.86
C PRO A 2 -5.57 -29.73 -6.71
N GLU A 3 -5.88 -29.17 -7.87
CA GLU A 3 -4.88 -28.50 -8.68
C GLU A 3 -4.16 -27.45 -7.84
N PRO A 4 -2.83 -27.28 -8.01
CA PRO A 4 -2.16 -26.17 -7.36
C PRO A 4 -2.90 -24.92 -7.82
N PHE A 5 -3.37 -24.14 -6.86
CA PHE A 5 -3.87 -22.80 -7.14
C PHE A 5 -2.74 -22.08 -7.86
N LEU A 6 -2.84 -22.01 -9.17
CA LEU A 6 -2.14 -21.01 -9.94
C LEU A 6 -2.54 -19.70 -9.27
N THR A 7 -1.61 -19.06 -8.61
CA THR A 7 -1.79 -17.68 -8.18
C THR A 7 -2.18 -16.94 -9.43
N ALA A 8 -3.46 -16.61 -9.54
CA ALA A 8 -3.95 -15.84 -10.66
C ALA A 8 -3.07 -14.60 -10.75
N ASP A 9 -2.50 -14.33 -11.93
CA ASP A 9 -1.53 -13.28 -12.12
C ASP A 9 -2.14 -11.95 -11.71
N LEU A 10 -1.72 -11.45 -10.56
CA LEU A 10 -2.10 -10.13 -10.07
C LEU A 10 -1.30 -9.11 -10.87
N VAL A 11 -2.00 -8.18 -11.50
CA VAL A 11 -1.40 -7.13 -12.34
C VAL A 11 -1.70 -5.78 -11.73
N LEU A 12 -0.72 -4.87 -11.79
CA LEU A 12 -0.93 -3.46 -11.48
C LEU A 12 -1.09 -2.65 -12.77
N ARG A 13 -2.07 -1.75 -12.77
CA ARG A 13 -2.23 -0.73 -13.81
C ARG A 13 -2.47 0.64 -13.21
N PRO A 14 -2.15 1.73 -13.92
CA PRO A 14 -2.55 3.07 -13.49
C PRO A 14 -4.07 3.15 -13.31
N ALA A 15 -4.50 3.82 -12.25
CA ALA A 15 -5.91 4.09 -12.02
C ALA A 15 -6.41 5.23 -12.93
N VAL A 16 -7.67 5.18 -13.27
CA VAL A 16 -8.39 6.25 -13.97
C VAL A 16 -9.57 6.72 -13.12
N ALA A 17 -10.18 7.83 -13.50
CA ALA A 17 -11.25 8.44 -12.70
C ALA A 17 -12.40 7.47 -12.36
N SER A 18 -12.76 6.57 -13.28
CA SER A 18 -13.81 5.58 -13.05
C SER A 18 -13.46 4.51 -11.99
N ASP A 19 -12.19 4.43 -11.57
CA ASP A 19 -11.75 3.50 -10.51
C ASP A 19 -12.00 4.04 -9.10
N ILE A 20 -12.28 5.32 -8.94
CA ILE A 20 -12.41 5.97 -7.61
C ILE A 20 -13.49 5.30 -6.77
N GLU A 21 -14.63 4.96 -7.36
CA GLU A 21 -15.73 4.29 -6.64
C GLU A 21 -15.31 2.92 -6.10
N ALA A 22 -14.53 2.16 -6.86
CA ALA A 22 -13.98 0.88 -6.39
C ALA A 22 -13.00 1.07 -5.23
N ILE A 23 -12.15 2.09 -5.29
CA ILE A 23 -11.22 2.45 -4.21
C ILE A 23 -11.99 2.79 -2.94
N ILE A 24 -13.00 3.65 -3.03
CA ILE A 24 -13.84 4.05 -1.89
C ILE A 24 -14.56 2.83 -1.30
N SER A 25 -15.09 1.96 -2.15
CA SER A 25 -15.76 0.73 -1.73
C SER A 25 -14.82 -0.16 -0.91
N ILE A 26 -13.56 -0.31 -1.35
CA ILE A 26 -12.56 -1.11 -0.63
C ILE A 26 -12.18 -0.44 0.70
N GLU A 27 -11.92 0.87 0.71
CA GLU A 27 -11.59 1.63 1.93
C GLU A 27 -12.69 1.55 2.99
N SER A 28 -13.94 1.43 2.57
CA SER A 28 -15.10 1.45 3.44
C SER A 28 -15.44 0.09 4.06
N ARG A 29 -14.75 -0.97 3.67
CA ARG A 29 -14.95 -2.31 4.27
C ARG A 29 -14.53 -2.31 5.73
N GLY A 30 -15.30 -2.95 6.60
CA GLY A 30 -15.08 -2.93 8.05
C GLY A 30 -13.71 -3.45 8.48
N SER A 31 -13.13 -4.41 7.76
CA SER A 31 -11.78 -4.93 8.02
C SER A 31 -10.67 -3.95 7.64
N ILE A 32 -10.96 -2.96 6.80
CA ILE A 32 -10.00 -2.00 6.27
C ILE A 32 -10.21 -0.62 6.88
N SER A 33 -11.46 -0.17 7.03
CA SER A 33 -11.81 1.18 7.51
C SER A 33 -11.32 1.48 8.92
N GLN A 34 -11.07 0.46 9.73
CA GLN A 34 -10.44 0.63 11.05
C GLN A 34 -8.98 1.10 10.96
N PHE A 35 -8.30 0.84 9.85
CA PHE A 35 -6.90 1.19 9.62
C PHE A 35 -6.69 2.24 8.54
N ILE A 36 -7.69 2.48 7.69
CA ILE A 36 -7.66 3.49 6.63
C ILE A 36 -8.88 4.38 6.80
N ARG A 37 -8.66 5.69 6.99
CA ARG A 37 -9.77 6.65 6.99
C ARG A 37 -10.21 6.87 5.54
N PRO A 38 -11.45 6.50 5.18
CA PRO A 38 -11.93 6.71 3.81
C PRO A 38 -11.91 8.18 3.42
N TRP A 39 -11.49 8.46 2.19
CA TRP A 39 -11.59 9.78 1.60
C TRP A 39 -12.88 9.88 0.79
N ARG A 40 -13.38 11.11 0.68
CA ARG A 40 -14.48 11.40 -0.24
C ARG A 40 -13.99 11.38 -1.68
N HIS A 41 -14.93 11.17 -2.61
CA HIS A 41 -14.68 11.13 -4.05
C HIS A 41 -13.83 12.31 -4.53
N GLU A 42 -14.21 13.53 -4.13
CA GLU A 42 -13.54 14.77 -4.57
C GLU A 42 -12.07 14.82 -4.17
N ARG A 43 -11.74 14.27 -3.00
CA ARG A 43 -10.36 14.22 -2.52
C ARG A 43 -9.53 13.23 -3.33
N HIS A 44 -10.09 12.07 -3.64
CA HIS A 44 -9.44 11.10 -4.54
C HIS A 44 -9.28 11.66 -5.94
N ALA A 45 -10.29 12.32 -6.49
CA ALA A 45 -10.23 12.92 -7.81
C ALA A 45 -9.13 13.97 -7.91
N ALA A 46 -9.02 14.86 -6.92
CA ALA A 46 -7.95 15.86 -6.87
C ALA A 46 -6.56 15.22 -6.75
N ALA A 47 -6.41 14.20 -5.92
CA ALA A 47 -5.14 13.50 -5.76
C ALA A 47 -4.75 12.71 -7.03
N LEU A 48 -5.71 12.11 -7.72
CA LEU A 48 -5.47 11.38 -8.96
C LEU A 48 -4.89 12.29 -10.06
N GLU A 49 -5.31 13.55 -10.10
CA GLU A 49 -4.81 14.56 -11.05
C GLU A 49 -3.49 15.19 -10.60
N ASN A 50 -3.12 15.02 -9.34
CA ASN A 50 -1.90 15.60 -8.80
C ASN A 50 -0.71 14.68 -9.08
N ARG A 51 0.25 15.19 -9.85
CA ARG A 51 1.44 14.44 -10.30
C ARG A 51 2.34 13.95 -9.14
N SER A 52 2.17 14.47 -7.93
CA SER A 52 2.89 13.98 -6.74
C SER A 52 2.34 12.66 -6.21
N TYR A 53 1.19 12.23 -6.70
CA TYR A 53 0.57 10.94 -6.37
C TYR A 53 0.70 9.95 -7.51
N ALA A 54 0.77 8.67 -7.18
CA ALA A 54 0.62 7.58 -8.12
C ALA A 54 -0.45 6.61 -7.61
N TYR A 55 -1.53 6.47 -8.37
CA TYR A 55 -2.66 5.61 -8.09
C TYR A 55 -2.60 4.37 -8.97
N LEU A 56 -2.59 3.20 -8.36
CA LEU A 56 -2.57 1.92 -9.08
C LEU A 56 -3.72 1.03 -8.64
N ILE A 57 -4.32 0.37 -9.61
CA ILE A 57 -5.34 -0.67 -9.40
C ILE A 57 -4.68 -2.03 -9.55
N ALA A 58 -5.00 -2.93 -8.62
CA ALA A 58 -4.62 -4.33 -8.68
C ALA A 58 -5.78 -5.15 -9.25
N GLU A 59 -5.50 -5.92 -10.28
CA GLU A 59 -6.49 -6.77 -10.95
C GLU A 59 -6.03 -8.22 -10.99
N VAL A 60 -7.01 -9.11 -10.89
CA VAL A 60 -6.86 -10.53 -11.19
C VAL A 60 -7.94 -10.89 -12.21
N ALA A 61 -7.54 -11.42 -13.36
CA ALA A 61 -8.47 -11.78 -14.45
C ALA A 61 -9.43 -10.63 -14.83
N GLY A 62 -8.94 -9.38 -14.81
CA GLY A 62 -9.73 -8.19 -15.15
C GLY A 62 -10.61 -7.65 -14.03
N GLU A 63 -10.65 -8.32 -12.86
CA GLU A 63 -11.43 -7.89 -11.71
C GLU A 63 -10.57 -7.13 -10.71
N THR A 64 -11.06 -6.00 -10.21
CA THR A 64 -10.36 -5.21 -9.19
C THR A 64 -10.31 -5.96 -7.87
N VAL A 65 -9.11 -6.24 -7.40
CA VAL A 65 -8.87 -6.95 -6.12
C VAL A 65 -8.14 -6.10 -5.09
N GLY A 66 -7.73 -4.89 -5.44
CA GLY A 66 -7.04 -4.00 -4.52
C GLY A 66 -6.56 -2.73 -5.20
N PHE A 67 -5.87 -1.90 -4.41
CA PHE A 67 -5.26 -0.67 -4.92
C PHE A 67 -4.03 -0.29 -4.11
N VAL A 68 -3.21 0.57 -4.70
CA VAL A 68 -2.05 1.19 -4.07
C VAL A 68 -2.05 2.68 -4.38
N ILE A 69 -1.75 3.49 -3.38
CA ILE A 69 -1.56 4.93 -3.55
C ILE A 69 -0.19 5.31 -2.98
N PHE A 70 0.66 5.82 -3.85
CA PHE A 70 1.92 6.46 -3.46
C PHE A 70 1.75 7.96 -3.40
N GLN A 71 2.48 8.59 -2.51
CA GLN A 71 2.59 10.04 -2.36
C GLN A 71 4.06 10.45 -2.42
N GLU A 72 4.31 11.70 -2.77
CA GLU A 72 5.67 12.26 -2.86
C GLU A 72 6.53 11.59 -3.95
N VAL A 73 5.91 11.13 -5.03
CA VAL A 73 6.62 10.45 -6.13
C VAL A 73 7.57 11.37 -6.90
N LEU A 74 7.43 12.69 -6.76
CA LEU A 74 8.33 13.70 -7.34
C LEU A 74 9.36 14.24 -6.35
N SER A 75 9.50 13.61 -5.17
CA SER A 75 10.47 14.02 -4.16
C SER A 75 11.89 14.08 -4.73
N THR A 76 12.56 15.21 -4.57
CA THR A 76 13.96 15.36 -4.97
C THR A 76 14.91 14.49 -4.15
N ASP A 77 14.49 14.10 -2.95
CA ASP A 77 15.21 13.18 -2.07
C ASP A 77 14.98 11.70 -2.44
N ARG A 78 14.14 11.45 -3.46
CA ARG A 78 13.75 10.10 -3.87
C ARG A 78 13.16 9.28 -2.70
N SER A 79 12.48 9.98 -1.78
CA SER A 79 11.79 9.39 -0.64
C SER A 79 10.29 9.35 -0.94
N ILE A 80 9.76 8.17 -1.18
CA ILE A 80 8.37 7.95 -1.60
C ILE A 80 7.58 7.34 -0.46
N ASN A 81 6.39 7.87 -0.23
CA ASN A 81 5.46 7.34 0.75
C ASN A 81 4.49 6.35 0.11
N LEU A 82 4.44 5.13 0.63
CA LEU A 82 3.35 4.21 0.37
C LEU A 82 2.19 4.60 1.27
N MET A 83 1.31 5.47 0.76
CA MET A 83 0.28 6.10 1.57
C MET A 83 -0.87 5.15 1.89
N ARG A 84 -1.30 4.33 0.93
CA ARG A 84 -2.38 3.36 1.10
C ARG A 84 -2.15 2.12 0.26
N ILE A 85 -2.47 0.98 0.86
CA ILE A 85 -2.52 -0.31 0.18
C ILE A 85 -3.64 -1.14 0.81
N ALA A 86 -4.49 -1.71 -0.01
CA ALA A 86 -5.56 -2.57 0.46
C ALA A 86 -5.96 -3.60 -0.59
N VAL A 87 -6.44 -4.75 -0.13
CA VAL A 87 -7.02 -5.81 -0.96
C VAL A 87 -8.47 -6.05 -0.56
N THR A 88 -9.28 -6.48 -1.52
CA THR A 88 -10.71 -6.74 -1.30
C THR A 88 -10.95 -7.87 -0.30
N GLU A 89 -10.12 -8.89 -0.33
CA GLU A 89 -10.24 -10.07 0.52
C GLU A 89 -8.92 -10.38 1.22
N PRO A 90 -8.76 -9.93 2.48
CA PRO A 90 -7.59 -10.26 3.28
C PRO A 90 -7.47 -11.76 3.53
N GLY A 91 -6.24 -12.26 3.68
CA GLY A 91 -5.96 -13.63 4.06
C GLY A 91 -5.82 -14.64 2.91
N GLN A 92 -5.91 -14.20 1.65
CA GLN A 92 -5.75 -15.05 0.46
C GLN A 92 -4.37 -14.92 -0.22
N GLY A 93 -3.41 -14.26 0.43
CA GLY A 93 -2.08 -14.04 -0.11
C GLY A 93 -1.96 -12.85 -1.07
N ASN A 94 -3.05 -12.27 -1.53
CA ASN A 94 -3.06 -11.13 -2.45
C ASN A 94 -2.41 -9.89 -1.84
N GLY A 95 -2.56 -9.68 -0.54
CA GLY A 95 -1.95 -8.54 0.15
C GLY A 95 -0.42 -8.56 0.10
N THR A 96 0.19 -9.70 0.35
CA THR A 96 1.65 -9.85 0.26
C THR A 96 2.14 -9.73 -1.18
N THR A 97 1.43 -10.33 -2.13
CA THR A 97 1.74 -10.22 -3.56
C THR A 97 1.63 -8.77 -4.02
N LEU A 98 0.55 -8.09 -3.64
CA LEU A 98 0.35 -6.67 -3.96
C LEU A 98 1.47 -5.81 -3.38
N MET A 99 1.86 -6.07 -2.14
CA MET A 99 2.94 -5.33 -1.49
C MET A 99 4.28 -5.52 -2.22
N ARG A 100 4.60 -6.72 -2.67
CA ARG A 100 5.81 -6.99 -3.47
C ARG A 100 5.79 -6.24 -4.81
N LEU A 101 4.65 -6.22 -5.48
CA LEU A 101 4.49 -5.46 -6.72
C LEU A 101 4.60 -3.94 -6.46
N ALA A 102 4.05 -3.46 -5.36
CA ALA A 102 4.17 -2.06 -4.96
C ALA A 102 5.62 -1.68 -4.67
N MET A 103 6.37 -2.53 -3.96
CA MET A 103 7.80 -2.32 -3.72
C MET A 103 8.59 -2.26 -5.03
N ARG A 104 8.34 -3.20 -5.94
CA ARG A 104 8.97 -3.20 -7.26
C ARG A 104 8.66 -1.91 -8.02
N HIS A 105 7.39 -1.50 -8.05
CA HIS A 105 7.00 -0.27 -8.72
C HIS A 105 7.72 0.95 -8.14
N ALA A 106 7.79 1.06 -6.81
CA ALA A 106 8.47 2.17 -6.15
C ALA A 106 9.96 2.24 -6.48
N PHE A 107 10.68 1.13 -6.35
CA PHE A 107 12.13 1.11 -6.51
C PHE A 107 12.59 1.06 -7.96
N ILE A 108 11.87 0.34 -8.83
CA ILE A 108 12.28 0.14 -10.22
C ILE A 108 11.65 1.18 -11.15
N ASP A 109 10.33 1.36 -11.08
CA ASP A 109 9.62 2.23 -12.02
C ASP A 109 9.66 3.71 -11.60
N LEU A 110 9.49 4.00 -10.30
CA LEU A 110 9.52 5.36 -9.77
C LEU A 110 10.91 5.82 -9.31
N GLY A 111 11.88 4.92 -9.21
CA GLY A 111 13.26 5.26 -8.87
C GLY A 111 13.47 5.67 -7.41
N ALA A 112 12.67 5.17 -6.49
CA ALA A 112 12.85 5.45 -5.07
C ALA A 112 14.25 5.05 -4.57
N HIS A 113 14.83 5.89 -3.71
CA HIS A 113 15.95 5.51 -2.85
C HIS A 113 15.44 4.98 -1.51
N ARG A 114 14.33 5.53 -1.06
CA ARG A 114 13.66 5.19 0.19
C ARG A 114 12.15 5.03 -0.05
N LEU A 115 11.60 3.92 0.38
CA LEU A 115 10.16 3.69 0.46
C LEU A 115 9.75 3.63 1.92
N TRP A 116 8.82 4.48 2.34
CA TRP A 116 8.36 4.49 3.72
C TRP A 116 6.84 4.43 3.81
N LEU A 117 6.38 3.96 4.93
CA LEU A 117 4.96 3.88 5.28
C LEU A 117 4.78 4.14 6.76
N ASP A 118 3.58 4.47 7.15
CA ASP A 118 3.18 4.44 8.54
C ASP A 118 2.09 3.37 8.75
N VAL A 119 2.04 2.85 9.95
CA VAL A 119 1.09 1.83 10.36
C VAL A 119 0.67 2.09 11.80
N PHE A 120 -0.61 1.88 12.11
CA PHE A 120 -1.06 2.00 13.49
C PHE A 120 -0.25 1.08 14.41
N ALA A 121 0.20 1.62 15.55
CA ALA A 121 1.05 0.88 16.49
C ALA A 121 0.40 -0.42 16.97
N GLU A 122 -0.93 -0.45 17.07
CA GLU A 122 -1.72 -1.62 17.45
C GLU A 122 -1.99 -2.60 16.30
N ASN A 123 -1.64 -2.26 15.06
CA ASN A 123 -1.82 -3.14 13.91
C ASN A 123 -0.65 -4.14 13.81
N ASP A 124 -0.60 -5.09 14.73
CA ASP A 124 0.48 -6.06 14.82
C ASP A 124 0.60 -6.94 13.57
N ARG A 125 -0.53 -7.26 12.93
CA ARG A 125 -0.55 -8.08 11.71
C ARG A 125 0.18 -7.39 10.56
N ALA A 126 -0.14 -6.13 10.29
CA ALA A 126 0.51 -5.37 9.24
C ALA A 126 2.00 -5.17 9.53
N ARG A 127 2.35 -4.81 10.76
CA ARG A 127 3.74 -4.64 11.19
C ARG A 127 4.54 -5.92 10.99
N HIS A 128 3.96 -7.08 11.35
CA HIS A 128 4.59 -8.38 11.14
C HIS A 128 4.82 -8.67 9.66
N VAL A 129 3.83 -8.42 8.80
CA VAL A 129 3.96 -8.59 7.34
C VAL A 129 5.07 -7.70 6.78
N TYR A 130 5.10 -6.43 7.15
CA TYR A 130 6.11 -5.50 6.65
C TYR A 130 7.53 -5.86 7.10
N ARG A 131 7.71 -6.27 8.36
CA ARG A 131 9.01 -6.79 8.82
C ARG A 131 9.43 -8.02 8.03
N GLY A 132 8.52 -8.94 7.79
CA GLY A 132 8.78 -10.15 7.00
C GLY A 132 9.17 -9.85 5.55
N LEU A 133 8.74 -8.73 5.01
CA LEU A 133 9.11 -8.25 3.68
C LEU A 133 10.45 -7.48 3.66
N GLY A 134 11.01 -7.17 4.82
CA GLY A 134 12.30 -6.50 4.93
C GLY A 134 12.23 -5.02 5.35
N PHE A 135 11.04 -4.50 5.69
CA PHE A 135 10.92 -3.15 6.23
C PHE A 135 11.48 -3.07 7.64
N VAL A 136 12.13 -1.95 7.94
CA VAL A 136 12.73 -1.64 9.24
C VAL A 136 11.86 -0.62 9.96
N GLU A 137 11.57 -0.84 11.23
CA GLU A 137 10.91 0.16 12.07
C GLU A 137 11.89 1.27 12.44
N GLU A 138 11.51 2.51 12.17
CA GLU A 138 12.35 3.67 12.47
C GLU A 138 11.98 4.35 13.79
N GLY A 139 10.72 4.29 14.16
CA GLY A 139 10.23 4.93 15.37
C GLY A 139 8.73 5.06 15.40
N THR A 140 8.25 5.67 16.47
CA THR A 140 6.82 5.86 16.71
C THR A 140 6.49 7.34 16.81
N MET A 141 5.50 7.76 16.02
CA MET A 141 4.87 9.06 16.17
C MET A 141 3.74 8.93 17.19
N ARG A 142 3.96 9.46 18.39
CA ARG A 142 2.99 9.36 19.49
C ARG A 142 1.77 10.22 19.20
N ASP A 143 0.56 9.65 19.39
CA ASP A 143 -0.73 10.34 19.25
C ASP A 143 -0.88 11.11 17.92
N ALA A 144 -0.40 10.51 16.83
CA ALA A 144 -0.32 11.14 15.53
C ALA A 144 -1.62 11.07 14.71
N ALA A 145 -2.57 10.25 15.11
CA ALA A 145 -3.84 10.08 14.41
C ALA A 145 -5.01 10.16 15.39
N LEU A 146 -5.99 10.98 15.07
CA LEU A 146 -7.24 11.08 15.84
C LEU A 146 -8.31 10.20 15.21
N LYS A 147 -8.80 9.25 15.99
CA LYS A 147 -9.93 8.37 15.66
C LYS A 147 -11.10 8.65 16.63
N PRO A 148 -12.33 8.13 16.37
CA PRO A 148 -13.46 8.35 17.25
C PRO A 148 -13.23 7.93 18.71
N ASP A 149 -12.39 6.93 18.95
CA ASP A 149 -12.05 6.42 20.28
C ASP A 149 -10.84 7.13 20.93
N GLY A 150 -10.25 8.10 20.26
CA GLY A 150 -9.13 8.88 20.79
C GLY A 150 -7.91 8.92 19.87
N PHE A 151 -6.79 9.36 20.43
CA PHE A 151 -5.53 9.46 19.70
C PHE A 151 -4.84 8.10 19.60
N HIS A 152 -4.24 7.85 18.44
CA HIS A 152 -3.48 6.65 18.15
C HIS A 152 -2.08 7.00 17.67
N SER A 153 -1.12 6.15 18.01
CA SER A 153 0.27 6.29 17.56
C SER A 153 0.49 5.56 16.24
N LEU A 154 1.41 6.10 15.43
CA LEU A 154 1.82 5.52 14.15
C LEU A 154 3.28 5.10 14.22
N VAL A 155 3.57 3.90 13.74
CA VAL A 155 4.95 3.42 13.57
C VAL A 155 5.40 3.70 12.15
N ILE A 156 6.55 4.33 12.00
CA ILE A 156 7.19 4.56 10.70
C ILE A 156 8.06 3.35 10.37
N MET A 157 7.86 2.81 9.19
CA MET A 157 8.66 1.72 8.64
C MET A 157 9.19 2.09 7.26
N SER A 158 10.37 1.63 6.93
CA SER A 158 11.01 1.97 5.66
C SER A 158 11.86 0.84 5.12
N MET A 159 12.14 0.96 3.82
CA MET A 159 13.12 0.14 3.11
C MET A 159 13.96 1.06 2.23
N LEU A 160 15.27 0.84 2.20
CA LEU A 160 16.19 1.55 1.34
C LEU A 160 16.44 0.76 0.04
N GLU A 161 16.85 1.47 -1.00
CA GLU A 161 17.11 0.90 -2.33
C GLU A 161 18.06 -0.30 -2.27
N ASP A 162 19.16 -0.19 -1.52
CA ASP A 162 20.13 -1.27 -1.40
C ASP A 162 19.57 -2.48 -0.65
N GLU A 163 18.71 -2.25 0.35
CA GLU A 163 18.01 -3.31 1.06
C GLU A 163 17.03 -4.05 0.14
N TYR A 164 16.31 -3.29 -0.71
CA TYR A 164 15.43 -3.88 -1.71
C TYR A 164 16.20 -4.76 -2.70
N ARG A 165 17.34 -4.26 -3.21
CA ARG A 165 18.18 -4.98 -4.17
C ARG A 165 18.80 -6.24 -3.57
N ALA A 166 19.01 -6.28 -2.25
CA ALA A 166 19.55 -7.42 -1.54
C ALA A 166 18.50 -8.49 -1.20
N LEU A 167 17.20 -8.22 -1.43
CA LEU A 167 16.15 -9.22 -1.21
C LEU A 167 16.33 -10.38 -2.19
N PRO A 168 16.08 -11.63 -1.74
CA PRO A 168 16.03 -12.76 -2.66
C PRO A 168 14.91 -12.52 -3.68
N GLU A 169 15.21 -12.79 -4.96
CA GLU A 169 14.17 -12.74 -5.99
C GLU A 169 13.02 -13.67 -5.56
N ALA A 170 11.79 -13.17 -5.69
CA ALA A 170 10.62 -13.97 -5.42
C ALA A 170 10.59 -15.10 -6.45
N SER A 171 10.83 -16.32 -5.97
CA SER A 171 10.66 -17.55 -6.75
C SER A 171 9.17 -17.84 -6.95
#